data_11145724c679a7614d6aaf68a4a7f567
#
_entry.id   11145724c679a7614d6aaf68a4a7f567
#
_cell.length_a   1.000
_cell.length_b   1.000
_cell.length_c   1.000
_cell.angle_alpha   90.00
_cell.angle_beta   90.00
_cell.angle_gamma   90.00
#
_symmetry.space_group_name_H-M   'P 1'
#
loop_
_entity.id
_entity.type
_entity.pdbx_description
1 polymer ?
#
loop_
_entity_poly.entity_id
_entity_poly.type
_entity_poly.pdbx_seq_one_letter_code
_entity_poly.pdbx_strand_id
1 'polypeptide(L)'
;MSLTDTDWYSTLTRPSRTTSTVMLLLGGWVLLLTIVNITIGAYSSGFKALWLGFLSNGSLGDVYVDHDGISIVVDDIVFGILGIALIAIGHMGMSKAVEGGTISAIKNLPSCLSGLFSGEDGIRKSIADWMIVFAIVFYLAWSAQYNTWVDPGVFAVSVIPFMFGVGLNLLDKAEA
;
A
#
# COMPACT_ATOMS: atom_id res chain seq x y z
N MET A 1 28.00 21.42 -13.19
CA MET A 1 26.60 21.17 -12.84
C MET A 1 26.63 20.03 -11.84
N SER A 2 26.29 20.29 -10.58
CA SER A 2 26.29 19.22 -9.54
C SER A 2 25.09 18.30 -9.79
N LEU A 3 25.23 16.98 -9.53
CA LEU A 3 24.13 16.01 -9.58
C LEU A 3 22.97 16.40 -8.65
N THR A 4 23.27 17.22 -7.62
CA THR A 4 22.30 17.72 -6.64
C THR A 4 21.41 18.86 -7.15
N ASP A 5 21.76 19.47 -8.30
CA ASP A 5 21.05 20.61 -8.89
C ASP A 5 20.07 20.18 -10.01
N THR A 6 19.87 18.87 -10.19
CA THR A 6 18.97 18.33 -11.19
C THR A 6 17.57 18.10 -10.64
N ASP A 7 16.54 18.39 -11.42
CA ASP A 7 15.13 18.27 -11.03
C ASP A 7 14.76 16.85 -10.54
N TRP A 8 15.34 15.82 -11.18
CA TRP A 8 15.08 14.44 -10.76
C TRP A 8 15.62 14.13 -9.34
N TYR A 9 16.80 14.69 -8.97
CA TYR A 9 17.35 14.50 -7.62
C TYR A 9 16.47 15.20 -6.58
N SER A 10 15.99 16.39 -6.85
CA SER A 10 15.08 17.12 -5.97
C SER A 10 13.75 16.37 -5.83
N THR A 11 13.23 15.79 -6.90
CA THR A 11 11.99 15.00 -6.91
C THR A 11 12.12 13.74 -6.06
N LEU A 12 13.25 13.02 -6.16
CA LEU A 12 13.50 11.80 -5.38
C LEU A 12 13.77 12.09 -3.90
N THR A 13 14.47 13.18 -3.59
CA THR A 13 14.85 13.50 -2.20
C THR A 13 13.84 14.36 -1.46
N ARG A 14 12.87 14.95 -2.19
CA ARG A 14 11.79 15.79 -1.63
C ARG A 14 10.45 15.40 -2.26
N PRO A 15 10.00 14.15 -2.10
CA PRO A 15 8.72 13.73 -2.64
C PRO A 15 7.58 14.56 -2.03
N SER A 16 6.54 14.81 -2.83
CA SER A 16 5.34 15.51 -2.39
C SER A 16 4.65 14.75 -1.25
N ARG A 17 3.76 15.43 -0.51
CA ARG A 17 2.93 14.77 0.53
C ARG A 17 2.19 13.55 -0.02
N THR A 18 1.60 13.67 -1.21
CA THR A 18 0.87 12.57 -1.88
C THR A 18 1.80 11.40 -2.18
N THR A 19 2.94 11.66 -2.83
CA THR A 19 3.93 10.62 -3.15
C THR A 19 4.45 9.94 -1.88
N SER A 20 4.72 10.73 -0.83
CA SER A 20 5.18 10.20 0.46
C SER A 20 4.13 9.29 1.11
N THR A 21 2.84 9.68 1.05
CA THR A 21 1.74 8.85 1.55
C THR A 21 1.63 7.54 0.78
N VAL A 22 1.69 7.59 -0.55
CA VAL A 22 1.65 6.38 -1.38
C VAL A 22 2.82 5.46 -1.05
N MET A 23 4.04 5.98 -0.90
CA MET A 23 5.20 5.17 -0.54
C MET A 23 5.07 4.53 0.84
N LEU A 24 4.53 5.26 1.83
CA LEU A 24 4.28 4.70 3.16
C LEU A 24 3.24 3.57 3.13
N LEU A 25 2.13 3.76 2.41
CA LEU A 25 1.07 2.76 2.29
C LEU A 25 1.55 1.53 1.51
N LEU A 26 2.22 1.74 0.39
CA LEU A 26 2.76 0.66 -0.43
C LEU A 26 3.84 -0.12 0.32
N GLY A 27 4.75 0.57 0.99
CA GLY A 27 5.79 -0.08 1.80
C GLY A 27 5.20 -0.85 2.98
N GLY A 28 4.19 -0.31 3.65
CA GLY A 28 3.46 -1.01 4.70
C GLY A 28 2.74 -2.26 4.19
N TRP A 29 2.13 -2.18 3.01
CA TRP A 29 1.48 -3.33 2.37
C TRP A 29 2.50 -4.41 1.96
N VAL A 30 3.64 -4.02 1.38
CA VAL A 30 4.75 -4.94 1.05
C VAL A 30 5.28 -5.65 2.29
N LEU A 31 5.47 -4.94 3.41
CA LEU A 31 5.88 -5.57 4.67
C LEU A 31 4.81 -6.51 5.24
N LEU A 32 3.53 -6.13 5.16
CA LEU A 32 2.43 -7.00 5.55
C LEU A 32 2.48 -8.32 4.75
N LEU A 33 2.60 -8.24 3.43
CA LEU A 33 2.71 -9.42 2.58
C LEU A 33 3.95 -10.25 2.90
N THR A 34 5.08 -9.62 3.19
CA THR A 34 6.31 -10.33 3.61
C THR A 34 6.07 -11.11 4.89
N ILE A 35 5.47 -10.48 5.91
CA ILE A 35 5.18 -11.13 7.20
C ILE A 35 4.21 -12.28 7.01
N VAL A 36 3.13 -12.07 6.27
CA VAL A 36 2.13 -13.10 5.95
C VAL A 36 2.79 -14.27 5.23
N ASN A 37 3.66 -13.98 4.24
CA ASN A 37 4.35 -15.01 3.47
C ASN A 37 5.27 -15.86 4.34
N ILE A 38 5.98 -15.25 5.28
CA ILE A 38 6.87 -15.93 6.23
C ILE A 38 6.07 -16.80 7.21
N THR A 39 4.91 -16.34 7.67
CA THR A 39 4.18 -16.96 8.79
C THR A 39 3.14 -18.00 8.36
N ILE A 40 2.37 -17.73 7.32
CA ILE A 40 1.25 -18.58 6.88
C ILE A 40 1.25 -18.89 5.38
N GLY A 41 2.17 -18.30 4.61
CA GLY A 41 2.19 -18.38 3.15
C GLY A 41 1.17 -17.44 2.51
N ALA A 42 1.63 -16.51 1.67
CA ALA A 42 0.77 -15.49 1.06
C ALA A 42 0.09 -15.94 -0.23
N TYR A 43 0.58 -16.98 -0.87
CA TYR A 43 0.07 -17.42 -2.17
C TYR A 43 -1.31 -18.08 -2.06
N SER A 44 -1.42 -19.07 -1.20
CA SER A 44 -2.67 -19.75 -0.84
C SER A 44 -2.43 -20.60 0.40
N SER A 45 -3.49 -21.23 0.94
CA SER A 45 -3.36 -22.12 2.10
C SER A 45 -2.35 -23.24 1.85
N GLY A 46 -1.26 -23.26 2.64
CA GLY A 46 -0.16 -24.23 2.51
C GLY A 46 0.88 -23.87 1.46
N PHE A 47 0.80 -22.70 0.81
CA PHE A 47 1.74 -22.28 -0.21
C PHE A 47 2.26 -20.87 0.04
N LYS A 48 3.57 -20.72 -0.13
CA LYS A 48 4.32 -19.50 -0.01
C LYS A 48 4.59 -18.91 -1.39
N ALA A 49 4.43 -17.59 -1.55
CA ALA A 49 4.80 -16.91 -2.77
C ALA A 49 6.32 -16.80 -2.89
N LEU A 50 6.85 -17.07 -4.06
CA LEU A 50 8.21 -16.69 -4.47
C LEU A 50 8.08 -15.40 -5.28
N TRP A 51 8.45 -14.27 -4.66
CA TRP A 51 8.13 -12.93 -5.16
C TRP A 51 8.66 -12.64 -6.56
N LEU A 52 9.89 -13.10 -6.86
CA LEU A 52 10.49 -12.91 -8.18
C LEU A 52 9.73 -13.69 -9.26
N GLY A 53 9.43 -14.96 -8.98
CA GLY A 53 8.62 -15.80 -9.87
C GLY A 53 7.19 -15.30 -9.99
N PHE A 54 6.56 -14.93 -8.88
CA PHE A 54 5.21 -14.40 -8.84
C PHE A 54 5.06 -13.12 -9.67
N LEU A 55 5.91 -12.12 -9.45
CA LEU A 55 5.88 -10.84 -10.17
C LEU A 55 6.25 -10.97 -11.65
N SER A 56 7.06 -11.95 -12.00
CA SER A 56 7.44 -12.25 -13.39
C SER A 56 6.51 -13.22 -14.11
N ASN A 57 5.43 -13.64 -13.45
CA ASN A 57 4.49 -14.66 -13.96
C ASN A 57 5.20 -15.96 -14.38
N GLY A 58 6.16 -16.41 -13.56
CA GLY A 58 6.92 -17.64 -13.78
C GLY A 58 8.11 -17.54 -14.74
N SER A 59 8.37 -16.34 -15.31
CA SER A 59 9.47 -16.19 -16.29
C SER A 59 10.86 -16.24 -15.64
N LEU A 60 10.98 -15.89 -14.37
CA LEU A 60 12.25 -15.81 -13.64
C LEU A 60 12.36 -16.82 -12.47
N GLY A 61 11.51 -17.84 -12.46
CA GLY A 61 11.51 -18.88 -11.43
C GLY A 61 10.12 -19.39 -11.08
N ASP A 62 10.06 -20.27 -10.09
CA ASP A 62 8.79 -20.80 -9.60
C ASP A 62 7.95 -19.68 -8.96
N VAL A 63 6.63 -19.79 -9.09
CA VAL A 63 5.67 -18.79 -8.57
C VAL A 63 5.40 -19.00 -7.08
N TYR A 64 5.46 -20.22 -6.62
CA TYR A 64 5.19 -20.61 -5.23
C TYR A 64 5.96 -21.87 -4.84
N VAL A 65 6.03 -22.11 -3.55
CA VAL A 65 6.61 -23.32 -2.94
C VAL A 65 5.74 -23.72 -1.75
N ASP A 66 5.83 -24.97 -1.35
CA ASP A 66 5.13 -25.48 -0.16
C ASP A 66 5.55 -24.69 1.07
N HIS A 67 4.57 -24.32 1.89
CA HIS A 67 4.77 -23.63 3.15
C HIS A 67 4.71 -24.64 4.31
N ASP A 68 5.87 -24.94 4.87
CA ASP A 68 6.01 -25.88 5.99
C ASP A 68 6.45 -25.11 7.26
N GLY A 69 5.50 -24.45 7.89
CA GLY A 69 5.73 -23.63 9.07
C GLY A 69 6.43 -22.30 8.77
N ILE A 70 6.93 -21.62 9.82
CA ILE A 70 7.63 -20.35 9.69
C ILE A 70 8.96 -20.55 8.96
N SER A 71 9.07 -20.01 7.77
CA SER A 71 10.26 -20.15 6.94
C SER A 71 10.56 -18.85 6.19
N ILE A 72 11.84 -18.55 6.01
CA ILE A 72 12.31 -17.35 5.29
C ILE A 72 13.07 -17.83 4.06
N VAL A 73 12.68 -17.35 2.89
CA VAL A 73 13.42 -17.51 1.64
C VAL A 73 14.10 -16.20 1.25
N VAL A 74 15.09 -16.28 0.37
CA VAL A 74 15.84 -15.09 -0.07
C VAL A 74 14.92 -14.01 -0.64
N ASP A 75 13.89 -14.42 -1.37
CA ASP A 75 12.88 -13.52 -1.93
C ASP A 75 12.13 -12.70 -0.87
N ASP A 76 11.83 -13.29 0.30
CA ASP A 76 11.21 -12.57 1.41
C ASP A 76 12.11 -11.45 1.94
N ILE A 77 13.42 -11.72 2.00
CA ILE A 77 14.40 -10.74 2.45
C ILE A 77 14.44 -9.56 1.47
N VAL A 78 14.54 -9.85 0.17
CA VAL A 78 14.57 -8.82 -0.88
C VAL A 78 13.29 -8.01 -0.88
N PHE A 79 12.13 -8.67 -0.82
CA PHE A 79 10.83 -8.02 -0.81
C PHE A 79 10.61 -7.21 0.47
N GLY A 80 11.04 -7.71 1.62
CA GLY A 80 11.03 -6.99 2.88
C GLY A 80 11.92 -5.74 2.87
N ILE A 81 13.13 -5.83 2.32
CA ILE A 81 14.03 -4.67 2.15
C ILE A 81 13.38 -3.61 1.25
N LEU A 82 12.71 -4.02 0.17
CA LEU A 82 11.95 -3.10 -0.68
C LEU A 82 10.86 -2.36 0.13
N GLY A 83 10.10 -3.08 0.95
CA GLY A 83 9.10 -2.49 1.83
C GLY A 83 9.68 -1.47 2.80
N ILE A 84 10.80 -1.81 3.46
CA ILE A 84 11.51 -0.90 4.37
C ILE A 84 12.02 0.33 3.62
N ALA A 85 12.60 0.17 2.43
CA ALA A 85 13.09 1.28 1.62
C ALA A 85 11.96 2.26 1.24
N LEU A 86 10.80 1.73 0.80
CA LEU A 86 9.63 2.54 0.48
C LEU A 86 9.13 3.32 1.71
N ILE A 87 9.07 2.69 2.88
CA ILE A 87 8.69 3.36 4.13
C ILE A 87 9.70 4.45 4.48
N ALA A 88 11.00 4.18 4.36
CA ALA A 88 12.05 5.15 4.67
C ALA A 88 11.96 6.38 3.77
N ILE A 89 11.79 6.19 2.45
CA ILE A 89 11.63 7.30 1.49
C ILE A 89 10.33 8.06 1.78
N GLY A 90 9.23 7.36 2.01
CA GLY A 90 7.95 7.95 2.36
C GLY A 90 8.02 8.75 3.66
N HIS A 91 8.68 8.24 4.69
CA HIS A 91 8.91 8.93 5.95
C HIS A 91 9.75 10.20 5.79
N MET A 92 10.86 10.11 5.04
CA MET A 92 11.70 11.28 4.76
C MET A 92 10.95 12.37 4.01
N GLY A 93 10.14 11.99 3.00
CA GLY A 93 9.32 12.94 2.27
C GLY A 93 8.23 13.57 3.13
N MET A 94 7.52 12.77 3.93
CA MET A 94 6.47 13.25 4.84
C MET A 94 7.04 14.21 5.89
N SER A 95 8.23 13.94 6.42
CA SER A 95 8.91 14.79 7.41
C SER A 95 9.26 16.17 6.86
N LYS A 96 9.41 16.29 5.53
CA LYS A 96 9.67 17.59 4.86
C LYS A 96 8.39 18.27 4.36
N ALA A 97 7.36 17.49 4.05
CA ALA A 97 6.12 17.99 3.44
C ALA A 97 5.05 18.40 4.44
N VAL A 98 5.12 17.90 5.68
CA VAL A 98 4.08 18.11 6.72
C VAL A 98 4.75 18.52 8.03
N GLU A 99 4.25 19.57 8.64
CA GLU A 99 4.66 19.99 9.97
C GLU A 99 4.34 18.89 11.00
N GLY A 100 5.34 18.48 11.78
CA GLY A 100 5.24 17.30 12.67
C GLY A 100 5.41 15.93 11.97
N GLY A 101 5.65 15.91 10.63
CA GLY A 101 6.04 14.74 9.87
C GLY A 101 5.03 13.59 9.87
N THR A 102 5.52 12.37 9.72
CA THR A 102 4.70 11.14 9.67
C THR A 102 3.89 10.92 10.95
N ILE A 103 4.43 11.29 12.11
CA ILE A 103 3.73 11.11 13.40
C ILE A 103 2.48 12.00 13.44
N SER A 104 2.57 13.24 12.98
CA SER A 104 1.42 14.15 12.89
C SER A 104 0.39 13.62 11.90
N ALA A 105 0.83 13.12 10.75
CA ALA A 105 -0.07 12.51 9.77
C ALA A 105 -0.84 11.31 10.35
N ILE A 106 -0.18 10.44 11.11
CA ILE A 106 -0.81 9.29 11.78
C ILE A 106 -1.78 9.74 12.88
N LYS A 107 -1.40 10.72 13.70
CA LYS A 107 -2.27 11.26 14.76
C LYS A 107 -3.55 11.89 14.21
N ASN A 108 -3.51 12.39 12.99
CA ASN A 108 -4.67 12.99 12.32
C ASN A 108 -5.56 11.96 11.60
N LEU A 109 -5.16 10.66 11.52
CA LEU A 109 -6.00 9.62 10.92
C LEU A 109 -7.38 9.48 11.59
N PRO A 110 -7.52 9.50 12.95
CA PRO A 110 -8.83 9.44 13.57
C PRO A 110 -9.76 10.58 13.18
N SER A 111 -9.24 11.81 13.01
CA SER A 111 -10.04 12.94 12.56
C SER A 111 -10.42 12.83 11.09
N CYS A 112 -9.56 12.28 10.24
CA CYS A 112 -9.91 11.95 8.86
C CYS A 112 -11.01 10.89 8.80
N LEU A 113 -10.95 9.87 9.67
CA LEU A 113 -11.98 8.83 9.76
C LEU A 113 -13.31 9.38 10.31
N SER A 114 -13.28 10.31 11.27
CA SER A 114 -14.51 10.95 11.76
C SER A 114 -15.21 11.77 10.67
N GLY A 115 -14.46 12.36 9.75
CA GLY A 115 -14.97 13.05 8.57
C GLY A 115 -15.82 12.17 7.66
N LEU A 116 -15.59 10.84 7.62
CA LEU A 116 -16.42 9.89 6.87
C LEU A 116 -17.89 9.87 7.33
N PHE A 117 -18.14 10.23 8.57
CA PHE A 117 -19.48 10.19 9.19
C PHE A 117 -20.13 11.57 9.27
N SER A 118 -19.41 12.67 9.01
CA SER A 118 -19.94 14.02 9.18
C SER A 118 -20.88 14.45 8.07
N GLY A 119 -20.71 13.92 6.85
CA GLY A 119 -21.51 14.30 5.68
C GLY A 119 -21.40 15.78 5.27
N GLU A 120 -20.61 16.58 5.99
CA GLU A 120 -20.47 18.03 5.79
C GLU A 120 -19.83 18.37 4.44
N ASP A 121 -19.00 17.49 3.92
CA ASP A 121 -18.28 17.67 2.67
C ASP A 121 -19.08 17.24 1.41
N GLY A 122 -20.36 16.91 1.58
CA GLY A 122 -21.26 16.51 0.48
C GLY A 122 -21.29 15.00 0.20
N ILE A 123 -22.37 14.57 -0.48
CA ILE A 123 -22.66 13.15 -0.74
C ILE A 123 -21.57 12.49 -1.60
N ARG A 124 -21.03 13.19 -2.61
CA ARG A 124 -20.01 12.67 -3.53
C ARG A 124 -18.77 12.25 -2.77
N LYS A 125 -18.26 13.13 -1.91
CA LYS A 125 -17.07 12.87 -1.11
C LYS A 125 -17.31 11.74 -0.10
N SER A 126 -18.46 11.71 0.56
CA SER A 126 -18.82 10.62 1.46
C SER A 126 -18.82 9.26 0.75
N ILE A 127 -19.43 9.17 -0.45
CA ILE A 127 -19.39 7.94 -1.26
C ILE A 127 -17.96 7.56 -1.61
N ALA A 128 -17.14 8.51 -2.05
CA ALA A 128 -15.76 8.28 -2.43
C ALA A 128 -14.96 7.70 -1.28
N ASP A 129 -15.05 8.29 -0.10
CA ASP A 129 -14.34 7.88 1.09
C ASP A 129 -14.79 6.50 1.59
N TRP A 130 -16.11 6.23 1.59
CA TRP A 130 -16.66 4.92 1.92
C TRP A 130 -16.22 3.82 0.95
N MET A 131 -16.10 4.12 -0.34
CA MET A 131 -15.59 3.17 -1.33
C MET A 131 -14.13 2.79 -1.06
N ILE A 132 -13.29 3.77 -0.68
CA ILE A 132 -11.90 3.52 -0.29
C ILE A 132 -11.83 2.65 0.97
N VAL A 133 -12.61 2.98 2.00
CA VAL A 133 -12.65 2.20 3.25
C VAL A 133 -13.15 0.79 2.98
N PHE A 134 -14.23 0.62 2.22
CA PHE A 134 -14.76 -0.69 1.85
C PHE A 134 -13.69 -1.53 1.13
N ALA A 135 -12.99 -0.96 0.15
CA ALA A 135 -11.95 -1.65 -0.59
C ALA A 135 -10.84 -2.19 0.33
N ILE A 136 -10.35 -1.37 1.24
CA ILE A 136 -9.28 -1.73 2.18
C ILE A 136 -9.78 -2.79 3.18
N VAL A 137 -10.94 -2.57 3.79
CA VAL A 137 -11.51 -3.50 4.77
C VAL A 137 -11.84 -4.84 4.12
N PHE A 138 -12.45 -4.82 2.93
CA PHE A 138 -12.74 -6.04 2.18
C PHE A 138 -11.46 -6.82 1.88
N TYR A 139 -10.43 -6.16 1.32
CA TYR A 139 -9.16 -6.82 1.02
C TYR A 139 -8.55 -7.48 2.26
N LEU A 140 -8.42 -6.73 3.36
CA LEU A 140 -7.79 -7.23 4.57
C LEU A 140 -8.60 -8.35 5.23
N ALA A 141 -9.91 -8.16 5.39
CA ALA A 141 -10.77 -9.15 6.05
C ALA A 141 -10.89 -10.43 5.22
N TRP A 142 -11.11 -10.30 3.90
CA TRP A 142 -11.23 -11.47 3.02
C TRP A 142 -9.92 -12.23 2.93
N SER A 143 -8.80 -11.54 2.71
CA SER A 143 -7.48 -12.17 2.63
C SER A 143 -7.08 -12.85 3.94
N ALA A 144 -7.38 -12.24 5.08
CA ALA A 144 -7.12 -12.85 6.39
C ALA A 144 -7.98 -14.10 6.64
N GLN A 145 -9.24 -14.09 6.18
CA GLN A 145 -10.15 -15.21 6.40
C GLN A 145 -9.87 -16.40 5.48
N TYR A 146 -9.51 -16.14 4.22
CA TYR A 146 -9.39 -17.17 3.17
C TYR A 146 -7.97 -17.39 2.66
N ASN A 147 -6.99 -16.70 3.24
CA ASN A 147 -5.58 -16.71 2.82
C ASN A 147 -5.38 -16.40 1.33
N THR A 148 -6.02 -15.33 0.85
CA THR A 148 -6.03 -14.90 -0.56
C THR A 148 -5.27 -13.59 -0.79
N TRP A 149 -4.14 -13.43 -0.10
CA TRP A 149 -3.39 -12.17 -0.06
C TRP A 149 -2.85 -11.68 -1.41
N VAL A 150 -2.59 -12.60 -2.33
CA VAL A 150 -2.10 -12.32 -3.68
C VAL A 150 -3.04 -12.82 -4.77
N ASP A 151 -4.30 -13.10 -4.43
CA ASP A 151 -5.30 -13.57 -5.38
C ASP A 151 -5.73 -12.44 -6.34
N PRO A 152 -5.62 -12.62 -7.67
CA PRO A 152 -6.00 -11.60 -8.64
C PRO A 152 -7.48 -11.21 -8.59
N GLY A 153 -8.38 -12.14 -8.21
CA GLY A 153 -9.80 -11.87 -8.08
C GLY A 153 -10.09 -10.93 -6.91
N VAL A 154 -9.42 -11.17 -5.77
CA VAL A 154 -9.54 -10.30 -4.59
C VAL A 154 -8.96 -8.91 -4.86
N PHE A 155 -7.83 -8.83 -5.58
CA PHE A 155 -7.29 -7.55 -6.04
C PHE A 155 -8.28 -6.81 -6.94
N ALA A 156 -8.87 -7.49 -7.93
CA ALA A 156 -9.81 -6.85 -8.85
C ALA A 156 -11.02 -6.27 -8.09
N VAL A 157 -11.63 -7.05 -7.18
CA VAL A 157 -12.77 -6.58 -6.37
C VAL A 157 -12.38 -5.43 -5.46
N SER A 158 -11.16 -5.38 -4.95
CA SER A 158 -10.69 -4.30 -4.06
C SER A 158 -10.26 -3.05 -4.82
N VAL A 159 -9.52 -3.21 -5.94
CA VAL A 159 -8.95 -2.08 -6.69
C VAL A 159 -10.03 -1.26 -7.38
N ILE A 160 -11.10 -1.89 -7.88
CA ILE A 160 -12.18 -1.16 -8.57
C ILE A 160 -12.81 -0.09 -7.67
N PRO A 161 -13.39 -0.42 -6.48
CA PRO A 161 -13.96 0.59 -5.60
C PRO A 161 -12.91 1.57 -5.07
N PHE A 162 -11.67 1.10 -4.81
CA PHE A 162 -10.58 1.97 -4.38
C PHE A 162 -10.30 3.07 -5.42
N MET A 163 -10.08 2.68 -6.68
CA MET A 163 -9.77 3.63 -7.76
C MET A 163 -10.95 4.54 -8.08
N PHE A 164 -12.19 4.04 -8.00
CA PHE A 164 -13.38 4.85 -8.18
C PHE A 164 -13.50 5.91 -7.06
N GLY A 165 -13.29 5.54 -5.81
CA GLY A 165 -13.27 6.47 -4.68
C GLY A 165 -12.17 7.53 -4.81
N VAL A 166 -10.95 7.13 -5.19
CA VAL A 166 -9.85 8.08 -5.46
C VAL A 166 -10.22 9.02 -6.60
N GLY A 167 -10.80 8.50 -7.70
CA GLY A 167 -11.23 9.30 -8.85
C GLY A 167 -12.27 10.34 -8.48
N LEU A 168 -13.30 9.98 -7.70
CA LEU A 168 -14.31 10.93 -7.20
C LEU A 168 -13.69 12.02 -6.33
N ASN A 169 -12.76 11.68 -5.43
CA ASN A 169 -12.05 12.65 -4.59
C ASN A 169 -11.17 13.61 -5.41
N LEU A 170 -10.59 13.15 -6.51
CA LEU A 170 -9.82 14.01 -7.41
C LEU A 170 -10.71 14.96 -8.20
N LEU A 171 -11.88 14.50 -8.66
CA LEU A 171 -12.86 15.34 -9.34
C LEU A 171 -13.40 16.43 -8.41
N ASP A 172 -13.72 16.10 -7.18
CA ASP A 172 -14.20 17.06 -6.19
C ASP A 172 -13.18 18.19 -5.94
N LYS A 173 -11.91 17.85 -5.85
CA LYS A 173 -10.81 18.83 -5.74
C LYS A 173 -10.58 19.68 -6.98
N ALA A 174 -10.96 19.19 -8.15
CA ALA A 174 -10.79 19.93 -9.40
C ALA A 174 -11.94 20.91 -9.65
N GLU A 175 -13.12 20.66 -9.05
CA GLU A 175 -14.31 21.49 -9.15
C GLU A 175 -14.40 22.57 -8.03
N ALA A 176 -13.60 22.44 -6.95
CA ALA A 176 -13.54 23.38 -5.83
C ALA A 176 -12.58 24.55 -6.10
#